data_f99d38c259dff5a9e00dc6c5f88d10d4
#
_entry.id   f99d38c259dff5a9e00dc6c5f88d10d4
#
_cell.length_a   1.000
_cell.length_b   1.000
_cell.length_c   1.000
_cell.angle_alpha   90.00
_cell.angle_beta   90.00
_cell.angle_gamma   90.00
#
_symmetry.space_group_name_H-M   'P 1'
#
loop_
_entity.id
_entity.type
_entity.pdbx_description
1 polymer ?
#
loop_
_entity_poly.entity_id
_entity_poly.type
_entity_poly.pdbx_seq_one_letter_code
_entity_poly.pdbx_strand_id
1 'polypeptide(L)'
;MATAQKIINRALRIANVLDASAATPAQDSIDALETLNALLAEMHAAEIGLPDYEFATLGTEVASDAADREALAYQLAIRLAPEYGVQLSALVAAAAGESMSRLRLRYFQPGRTDFSELPSAQWGSTFTDIAAGNI
;
A
#
# COMPACT_ATOMS: atom_id res chain seq x y z
N MET A 1 -4.03 10.95 18.01
CA MET A 1 -3.24 9.83 17.52
C MET A 1 -4.04 9.04 16.50
N ALA A 2 -3.42 8.59 15.42
CA ALA A 2 -4.08 7.75 14.43
C ALA A 2 -4.01 6.29 14.88
N THR A 3 -5.14 5.60 14.81
CA THR A 3 -5.24 4.18 15.16
C THR A 3 -5.75 3.40 13.95
N ALA A 4 -5.61 2.08 13.99
CA ALA A 4 -6.16 1.20 12.94
C ALA A 4 -7.67 1.44 12.76
N GLN A 5 -8.41 1.65 13.84
CA GLN A 5 -9.85 1.98 13.78
C GLN A 5 -10.14 3.21 12.93
N LYS A 6 -9.29 4.23 12.99
CA LYS A 6 -9.48 5.45 12.19
C LYS A 6 -9.29 5.18 10.71
N ILE A 7 -8.34 4.34 10.33
CA ILE A 7 -8.15 3.92 8.94
C ILE A 7 -9.40 3.17 8.45
N ILE A 8 -9.91 2.25 9.24
CA ILE A 8 -11.10 1.46 8.93
C ILE A 8 -12.32 2.36 8.76
N ASN A 9 -12.55 3.26 9.68
CA ASN A 9 -13.68 4.20 9.61
C ASN A 9 -13.57 5.07 8.36
N ARG A 10 -12.38 5.55 8.04
CA ARG A 10 -12.13 6.34 6.84
C ARG A 10 -12.42 5.53 5.57
N ALA A 11 -11.97 4.29 5.51
CA ALA A 11 -12.20 3.40 4.38
C ALA A 11 -13.69 3.15 4.14
N LEU A 12 -14.45 2.91 5.20
CA LEU A 12 -15.89 2.70 5.10
C LEU A 12 -16.65 3.94 4.65
N ARG A 13 -16.18 5.12 5.04
CA ARG A 13 -16.74 6.39 4.54
C ARG A 13 -16.41 6.62 3.06
N ILE A 14 -15.19 6.31 2.65
CA ILE A 14 -14.77 6.39 1.24
C ILE A 14 -15.62 5.45 0.38
N ALA A 15 -15.88 4.25 0.87
CA ALA A 15 -16.72 3.26 0.19
C ALA A 15 -18.22 3.60 0.25
N ASN A 16 -18.59 4.66 0.99
CA ASN A 16 -19.97 5.10 1.19
C ASN A 16 -20.85 4.04 1.89
N VAL A 17 -20.23 3.22 2.74
CA VAL A 17 -20.92 2.22 3.57
C VAL A 17 -21.31 2.82 4.92
N LEU A 18 -20.55 3.80 5.39
CA LEU A 18 -20.72 4.42 6.71
C LEU A 18 -20.96 5.91 6.54
N ASP A 19 -21.99 6.43 7.21
CA ASP A 19 -22.22 7.87 7.29
C ASP A 19 -21.16 8.56 8.13
N ALA A 20 -20.89 9.83 7.83
CA ALA A 20 -19.82 10.60 8.49
C ALA A 20 -19.98 10.67 10.03
N SER A 21 -21.22 10.57 10.54
CA SER A 21 -21.52 10.63 11.97
C SER A 21 -21.73 9.26 12.62
N ALA A 22 -21.78 8.18 11.82
CA ALA A 22 -22.05 6.85 12.34
C ALA A 22 -20.79 6.17 12.85
N ALA A 23 -20.95 5.34 13.89
CA ALA A 23 -19.89 4.47 14.37
C ALA A 23 -19.93 3.13 13.64
N THR A 24 -18.78 2.55 13.38
CA THR A 24 -18.69 1.22 12.74
C THR A 24 -19.11 0.15 13.74
N PRO A 25 -20.02 -0.78 13.36
CA PRO A 25 -20.33 -1.93 14.20
C PRO A 25 -19.08 -2.72 14.57
N ALA A 26 -19.05 -3.28 15.78
CA ALA A 26 -17.86 -3.96 16.30
C ALA A 26 -17.39 -5.12 15.43
N GLN A 27 -18.31 -5.93 14.93
CA GLN A 27 -17.96 -7.08 14.08
C GLN A 27 -17.38 -6.61 12.74
N ASP A 28 -17.95 -5.58 12.14
CA ASP A 28 -17.45 -5.01 10.89
C ASP A 28 -16.03 -4.44 11.07
N SER A 29 -15.75 -3.85 12.22
CA SER A 29 -14.41 -3.36 12.55
C SER A 29 -13.39 -4.49 12.65
N ILE A 30 -13.76 -5.61 13.26
CA ILE A 30 -12.90 -6.78 13.40
C ILE A 30 -12.60 -7.40 12.02
N ASP A 31 -13.62 -7.58 11.21
CA ASP A 31 -13.48 -8.13 9.86
C ASP A 31 -12.63 -7.21 8.98
N ALA A 32 -12.84 -5.91 9.08
CA ALA A 32 -12.05 -4.92 8.36
C ALA A 32 -10.59 -4.90 8.83
N LEU A 33 -10.33 -5.15 10.10
CA LEU A 33 -8.96 -5.25 10.62
C LEU A 33 -8.21 -6.42 9.98
N GLU A 34 -8.87 -7.57 9.84
CA GLU A 34 -8.28 -8.72 9.16
C GLU A 34 -7.94 -8.38 7.69
N THR A 35 -8.85 -7.71 7.00
CA THR A 35 -8.64 -7.27 5.62
C THR A 35 -7.49 -6.26 5.53
N LEU A 36 -7.41 -5.33 6.47
CA LEU A 36 -6.31 -4.35 6.53
C LEU A 36 -4.96 -5.03 6.75
N ASN A 37 -4.89 -6.00 7.65
CA ASN A 37 -3.66 -6.75 7.89
C ASN A 37 -3.26 -7.58 6.67
N ALA A 38 -4.21 -8.18 5.96
CA ALA A 38 -3.93 -8.87 4.70
C ALA A 38 -3.40 -7.92 3.64
N LEU A 39 -3.96 -6.71 3.55
CA LEU A 39 -3.48 -5.67 2.65
C LEU A 39 -2.03 -5.27 2.97
N LEU A 40 -1.70 -5.08 4.24
CA LEU A 40 -0.32 -4.77 4.65
C LEU A 40 0.64 -5.90 4.28
N ALA A 41 0.24 -7.15 4.50
CA ALA A 41 1.04 -8.30 4.13
C ALA A 41 1.30 -8.35 2.62
N GLU A 42 0.30 -8.07 1.81
CA GLU A 42 0.45 -8.01 0.35
C GLU A 42 1.38 -6.86 -0.08
N MET A 43 1.28 -5.71 0.55
CA MET A 43 2.16 -4.58 0.27
C MET A 43 3.61 -4.92 0.57
N HIS A 44 3.89 -5.56 1.70
CA HIS A 44 5.24 -5.99 2.04
C HIS A 44 5.75 -7.07 1.08
N ALA A 45 4.89 -7.99 0.66
CA ALA A 45 5.23 -8.98 -0.35
C ALA A 45 5.56 -8.36 -1.71
N ALA A 46 4.95 -7.20 -2.02
CA ALA A 46 5.22 -6.42 -3.22
C ALA A 46 6.41 -5.44 -3.04
N GLU A 47 7.18 -5.59 -1.98
CA GLU A 47 8.36 -4.76 -1.66
C GLU A 47 8.03 -3.29 -1.37
N ILE A 48 6.83 -3.00 -0.92
CA ILE A 48 6.45 -1.68 -0.41
C ILE A 48 6.77 -1.65 1.09
N GLY A 49 7.82 -0.96 1.46
CA GLY A 49 8.38 -0.97 2.82
C GLY A 49 7.68 -0.03 3.79
N LEU A 50 6.37 -0.17 3.97
CA LEU A 50 5.63 0.59 4.95
C LEU A 50 6.15 0.32 6.37
N PRO A 51 6.11 1.33 7.28
CA PRO A 51 6.54 1.13 8.67
C PRO A 51 5.62 0.21 9.47
N ASP A 52 4.34 0.12 9.10
CA ASP A 52 3.39 -0.76 9.75
C ASP A 52 3.36 -2.12 9.07
N TYR A 53 3.49 -3.20 9.86
CA TYR A 53 3.44 -4.58 9.36
C TYR A 53 2.12 -5.26 9.66
N GLU A 54 1.61 -5.05 10.86
CA GLU A 54 0.39 -5.66 11.33
C GLU A 54 -0.18 -4.85 12.49
N PHE A 55 -1.50 -4.74 12.54
CA PHE A 55 -2.20 -4.13 13.66
C PHE A 55 -2.80 -5.24 14.52
N ALA A 56 -2.29 -5.41 15.73
CA ALA A 56 -2.78 -6.43 16.65
C ALA A 56 -4.22 -6.17 17.11
N THR A 57 -4.58 -4.90 17.29
CA THR A 57 -5.92 -4.49 17.73
C THR A 57 -6.38 -3.24 16.98
N LEU A 58 -7.67 -2.94 17.09
CA LEU A 58 -8.25 -1.71 16.54
C LEU A 58 -7.66 -0.44 17.11
N GLY A 59 -7.20 -0.50 18.37
CA GLY A 59 -6.56 0.61 19.05
C GLY A 59 -5.07 0.76 18.80
N THR A 60 -4.46 -0.14 18.02
CA THR A 60 -3.03 -0.06 17.71
C THR A 60 -2.71 1.24 17.00
N GLU A 61 -1.68 1.94 17.49
CA GLU A 61 -1.22 3.18 16.91
C GLU A 61 -0.54 2.93 15.56
N VAL A 62 -0.83 3.79 14.59
CA VAL A 62 -0.30 3.70 13.23
C VAL A 62 0.98 4.50 13.13
N ALA A 63 2.06 3.85 12.71
CA ALA A 63 3.37 4.49 12.52
C ALA A 63 3.44 5.30 11.21
N SER A 64 2.65 4.93 10.21
CA SER A 64 2.61 5.62 8.93
C SER A 64 2.11 7.05 9.06
N ASP A 65 2.62 7.95 8.21
CA ASP A 65 2.19 9.34 8.21
C ASP A 65 0.80 9.53 7.59
N ALA A 66 0.30 10.77 7.59
CA ALA A 66 -1.06 11.08 7.14
C ALA A 66 -1.31 10.71 5.67
N ALA A 67 -0.33 10.93 4.79
CA ALA A 67 -0.47 10.61 3.37
C ALA A 67 -0.56 9.09 3.15
N ASP A 68 0.24 8.33 3.87
CA ASP A 68 0.23 6.86 3.79
C ASP A 68 -1.05 6.29 4.39
N ARG A 69 -1.53 6.86 5.49
CA ARG A 69 -2.81 6.46 6.09
C ARG A 69 -3.97 6.66 5.14
N GLU A 70 -3.99 7.78 4.42
CA GLU A 70 -5.03 8.04 3.44
C GLU A 70 -4.96 7.03 2.28
N ALA A 71 -3.76 6.72 1.81
CA ALA A 71 -3.55 5.70 0.78
C ALA A 71 -4.02 4.32 1.25
N LEU A 72 -3.72 3.93 2.48
CA LEU A 72 -4.20 2.69 3.07
C LEU A 72 -5.72 2.65 3.15
N ALA A 73 -6.35 3.77 3.53
CA ALA A 73 -7.81 3.86 3.60
C ALA A 73 -8.46 3.68 2.23
N TYR A 74 -7.92 4.28 1.17
CA TYR A 74 -8.41 4.09 -0.19
C TYR A 74 -8.25 2.64 -0.66
N GLN A 75 -7.10 2.02 -0.41
CA GLN A 75 -6.89 0.63 -0.77
C GLN A 75 -7.79 -0.32 0.00
N LEU A 76 -8.01 -0.05 1.27
CA LEU A 76 -8.92 -0.83 2.10
C LEU A 76 -10.37 -0.66 1.61
N ALA A 77 -10.78 0.54 1.22
CA ALA A 77 -12.11 0.79 0.67
C ALA A 77 -12.39 -0.05 -0.57
N ILE A 78 -11.42 -0.19 -1.47
CA ILE A 78 -11.54 -1.06 -2.66
C ILE A 78 -11.83 -2.49 -2.26
N ARG A 79 -11.20 -2.98 -1.21
CA ARG A 79 -11.35 -4.37 -0.76
C ARG A 79 -12.65 -4.61 0.01
N LEU A 80 -13.11 -3.61 0.76
CA LEU A 80 -14.32 -3.72 1.57
C LEU A 80 -15.59 -3.50 0.76
N ALA A 81 -15.56 -2.67 -0.27
CA ALA A 81 -16.76 -2.33 -1.06
C ALA A 81 -17.50 -3.57 -1.60
N PRO A 82 -16.84 -4.57 -2.21
CA PRO A 82 -17.54 -5.77 -2.67
C PRO A 82 -18.22 -6.55 -1.56
N GLU A 83 -17.63 -6.59 -0.36
CA GLU A 83 -18.20 -7.29 0.80
C GLU A 83 -19.54 -6.69 1.24
N TYR A 84 -19.70 -5.39 1.01
CA TYR A 84 -20.95 -4.67 1.31
C TYR A 84 -21.86 -4.50 0.09
N GLY A 85 -21.50 -5.08 -1.05
CA GLY A 85 -22.27 -4.95 -2.27
C GLY A 85 -22.30 -3.55 -2.86
N VAL A 86 -21.29 -2.72 -2.55
CA VAL A 86 -21.19 -1.35 -3.00
C VAL A 86 -20.26 -1.26 -4.19
N GLN A 87 -20.67 -0.49 -5.21
CA GLN A 87 -19.82 -0.14 -6.33
C GLN A 87 -19.15 1.20 -6.07
N LEU A 88 -17.82 1.23 -6.13
CA LEU A 88 -17.07 2.47 -5.97
C LEU A 88 -17.23 3.36 -7.21
N SER A 89 -17.28 4.67 -6.99
CA SER A 89 -17.29 5.62 -8.10
C SER A 89 -15.95 5.60 -8.84
N ALA A 90 -15.97 6.01 -10.12
CA ALA A 90 -14.76 6.12 -10.92
C ALA A 90 -13.73 7.07 -10.30
N LEU A 91 -14.18 8.15 -9.65
CA LEU A 91 -13.29 9.08 -8.95
C LEU A 91 -12.55 8.43 -7.79
N VAL A 92 -13.26 7.63 -6.99
CA VAL A 92 -12.65 6.91 -5.86
C VAL A 92 -11.66 5.86 -6.38
N ALA A 93 -12.01 5.11 -7.41
CA ALA A 93 -11.12 4.12 -8.02
C ALA A 93 -9.84 4.78 -8.57
N ALA A 94 -9.97 5.93 -9.23
CA ALA A 94 -8.83 6.69 -9.75
C ALA A 94 -7.93 7.20 -8.61
N ALA A 95 -8.54 7.76 -7.55
CA ALA A 95 -7.79 8.24 -6.38
C ALA A 95 -7.05 7.09 -5.69
N ALA A 96 -7.65 5.91 -5.61
CA ALA A 96 -7.01 4.73 -5.07
C ALA A 96 -5.81 4.28 -5.91
N GLY A 97 -5.94 4.28 -7.23
CA GLY A 97 -4.84 3.97 -8.14
C GLY A 97 -3.67 4.94 -8.00
N GLU A 98 -3.95 6.23 -7.91
CA GLU A 98 -2.92 7.25 -7.67
C GLU A 98 -2.23 7.07 -6.33
N SER A 99 -2.99 6.79 -5.28
CA SER A 99 -2.43 6.61 -3.95
C SER A 99 -1.51 5.39 -3.88
N MET A 100 -1.87 4.30 -4.55
CA MET A 100 -1.02 3.12 -4.65
C MET A 100 0.27 3.42 -5.41
N SER A 101 0.20 4.18 -6.49
CA SER A 101 1.38 4.59 -7.25
C SER A 101 2.33 5.42 -6.40
N ARG A 102 1.81 6.35 -5.58
CA ARG A 102 2.61 7.15 -4.66
C ARG A 102 3.30 6.29 -3.59
N LEU A 103 2.58 5.32 -3.03
CA LEU A 103 3.16 4.39 -2.07
C LEU A 103 4.30 3.57 -2.68
N ARG A 104 4.11 3.06 -3.88
CA ARG A 104 5.14 2.30 -4.58
C ARG A 104 6.38 3.15 -4.84
N LEU A 105 6.22 4.38 -5.29
CA LEU A 105 7.35 5.28 -5.52
C LEU A 105 8.08 5.64 -4.23
N ARG A 106 7.33 5.87 -3.16
CA ARG A 106 7.90 6.27 -1.87
C ARG A 106 8.66 5.16 -1.16
N TYR A 107 8.13 3.95 -1.19
CA TYR A 107 8.64 2.81 -0.44
C TYR A 107 9.22 1.70 -1.32
N PHE A 108 9.34 1.94 -2.61
CA PHE A 108 9.92 0.95 -3.49
C PHE A 108 11.36 0.67 -3.07
N GLN A 109 11.62 -0.57 -2.68
CA GLN A 109 12.95 -1.06 -2.42
C GLN A 109 13.28 -2.05 -3.52
N PRO A 110 14.08 -1.64 -4.53
CA PRO A 110 14.54 -2.59 -5.52
C PRO A 110 15.24 -3.73 -4.79
N GLY A 111 14.90 -4.97 -5.11
CA GLY A 111 15.55 -6.12 -4.57
C GLY A 111 17.05 -5.91 -4.63
N ARG A 112 17.77 -6.20 -3.55
CA ARG A 112 19.22 -6.11 -3.54
C ARG A 112 19.78 -7.08 -4.55
N THR A 113 19.99 -6.57 -5.75
CA THR A 113 20.81 -7.30 -6.71
C THR A 113 22.25 -7.20 -6.21
N ASP A 114 22.81 -8.29 -5.83
CA ASP A 114 24.24 -8.32 -5.52
C ASP A 114 25.01 -8.18 -6.83
N PHE A 115 25.42 -6.96 -7.12
CA PHE A 115 26.15 -6.64 -8.33
C PHE A 115 27.53 -7.32 -8.37
N SER A 116 28.01 -7.89 -7.25
CA SER A 116 29.28 -8.61 -7.22
C SER A 116 29.22 -9.92 -8.02
N GLU A 117 28.07 -10.50 -8.19
CA GLU A 117 27.86 -11.71 -8.99
C GLU A 117 27.64 -11.43 -10.48
N LEU A 118 27.37 -10.18 -10.84
CA LEU A 118 27.23 -9.79 -12.23
C LEU A 118 28.63 -9.74 -12.89
N PRO A 119 28.76 -10.23 -14.12
CA PRO A 119 30.05 -10.14 -14.82
C PRO A 119 30.29 -8.69 -15.26
N SER A 120 30.60 -7.82 -14.30
CA SER A 120 30.84 -6.39 -14.54
C SER A 120 31.98 -6.15 -15.53
N ALA A 121 32.95 -7.07 -15.60
CA ALA A 121 34.04 -7.02 -16.56
C ALA A 121 33.53 -7.13 -18.01
N GLN A 122 32.52 -7.96 -18.27
CA GLN A 122 31.92 -8.07 -19.60
C GLN A 122 31.17 -6.82 -20.01
N TRP A 123 30.43 -6.21 -19.08
CA TRP A 123 29.73 -4.95 -19.33
C TRP A 123 30.71 -3.82 -19.59
N GLY A 124 31.74 -3.70 -18.78
CA GLY A 124 32.79 -2.69 -18.93
C GLY A 124 33.57 -2.85 -20.24
N SER A 125 33.96 -4.06 -20.62
CA SER A 125 34.69 -4.31 -21.85
C SER A 125 33.86 -4.03 -23.11
N THR A 126 32.57 -4.38 -23.11
CA THR A 126 31.67 -4.10 -24.23
C THR A 126 31.49 -2.60 -24.46
N PHE A 127 31.28 -1.83 -23.38
CA PHE A 127 31.18 -0.38 -23.48
C PHE A 127 32.49 0.27 -23.88
N THR A 128 33.61 -0.21 -23.37
CA THR A 128 34.92 0.30 -23.72
C THR A 128 35.23 0.05 -25.19
N ASP A 129 34.95 -1.13 -25.70
CA ASP A 129 35.18 -1.51 -27.10
C ASP A 129 34.33 -0.65 -28.05
N ILE A 130 33.08 -0.38 -27.74
CA ILE A 130 32.22 0.50 -28.51
C ILE A 130 32.73 1.94 -28.47
N ALA A 131 33.09 2.44 -27.30
CA ALA A 131 33.59 3.81 -27.12
C ALA A 131 34.95 4.02 -27.77
N ALA A 132 35.78 2.99 -27.81
CA ALA A 132 37.12 3.02 -28.44
C ALA A 132 37.06 2.77 -29.96
N GLY A 133 35.91 2.41 -30.51
CA GLY A 133 35.78 2.05 -31.92
C GLY A 133 36.38 0.70 -32.28
N ASN A 134 36.71 -0.11 -31.32
CA ASN A 134 37.23 -1.48 -31.50
C ASN A 134 36.04 -2.44 -31.62
N ILE A 135 35.59 -2.63 -32.81
CA ILE A 135 34.51 -3.55 -33.07
C ILE A 135 35.06 -4.81 -33.72
#